data_1be665a52ee58081c65535a654ed5cf6
#
_entry.id   1be665a52ee58081c65535a654ed5cf6
#
_cell.length_a   1.000
_cell.length_b   1.000
_cell.length_c   1.000
_cell.angle_alpha   90.00
_cell.angle_beta   90.00
_cell.angle_gamma   90.00
#
_symmetry.space_group_name_H-M   'P 1'
#
loop_
_entity.id
_entity.type
_entity.pdbx_description
1 polymer ?
#
loop_
_entity_poly.entity_id
_entity_poly.type
_entity_poly.pdbx_seq_one_letter_code
_entity_poly.pdbx_strand_id
1 'polypeptide(L)'
;MIGLKKVILTFCVYLIGVGGMGNVWASNKTIRDFHEFELWHKLLQYGLSPSGEWAMWRIQAAEKTDTLFVRNIASGKEYKYKNTSAPEFSKDSHWIVFSEPAGENAAAGIAYQVKLVCLANGEEQIFRGMESFTFTNDSKYLILKGINAGGAVELNLYDLEKK
;
A
#
# COMPACT_ATOMS: atom_id res chain seq x y z
N MET A 1 -45.03 56.60 -5.87
CA MET A 1 -45.02 55.35 -5.12
C MET A 1 -44.52 54.15 -5.88
N ILE A 2 -44.06 54.31 -7.11
CA ILE A 2 -43.59 53.19 -8.01
C ILE A 2 -42.07 52.95 -7.87
N GLY A 3 -41.29 53.94 -7.42
CA GLY A 3 -39.84 53.85 -7.34
C GLY A 3 -39.29 52.98 -6.20
N LEU A 4 -40.00 52.96 -5.05
CA LEU A 4 -39.49 52.26 -3.85
C LEU A 4 -39.55 50.74 -3.96
N LYS A 5 -40.62 50.22 -4.63
CA LYS A 5 -40.76 48.77 -4.85
C LYS A 5 -39.72 48.20 -5.82
N LYS A 6 -39.33 48.98 -6.85
CA LYS A 6 -38.27 48.57 -7.81
C LYS A 6 -36.89 48.56 -7.19
N VAL A 7 -36.61 49.52 -6.31
CA VAL A 7 -35.31 49.58 -5.61
C VAL A 7 -35.15 48.42 -4.63
N ILE A 8 -36.21 48.05 -3.89
CA ILE A 8 -36.18 46.92 -2.97
C ILE A 8 -36.03 45.60 -3.71
N LEU A 9 -36.71 45.44 -4.88
CA LEU A 9 -36.57 44.20 -5.68
C LEU A 9 -35.16 44.04 -6.28
N THR A 10 -34.57 45.15 -6.73
CA THR A 10 -33.21 45.15 -7.27
C THR A 10 -32.17 44.86 -6.17
N PHE A 11 -32.40 45.39 -4.96
CA PHE A 11 -31.50 45.13 -3.82
C PHE A 11 -31.61 43.68 -3.33
N CYS A 12 -32.81 43.10 -3.30
CA CYS A 12 -32.99 41.70 -2.94
C CYS A 12 -32.35 40.73 -3.97
N VAL A 13 -32.42 41.04 -5.27
CA VAL A 13 -31.77 40.25 -6.32
C VAL A 13 -30.26 40.35 -6.21
N TYR A 14 -29.72 41.53 -5.85
CA TYR A 14 -28.28 41.71 -5.65
C TYR A 14 -27.76 40.98 -4.39
N LEU A 15 -28.52 40.95 -3.31
CA LEU A 15 -28.18 40.19 -2.08
C LEU A 15 -28.24 38.67 -2.29
N ILE A 16 -29.17 38.18 -3.10
CA ILE A 16 -29.26 36.76 -3.44
C ILE A 16 -28.09 36.36 -4.37
N GLY A 17 -27.66 37.24 -5.27
CA GLY A 17 -26.56 37.02 -6.18
C GLY A 17 -25.18 36.96 -5.48
N VAL A 18 -24.98 37.75 -4.42
CA VAL A 18 -23.72 37.77 -3.66
C VAL A 18 -23.63 36.63 -2.62
N GLY A 19 -24.79 36.21 -2.06
CA GLY A 19 -24.85 35.09 -1.14
C GLY A 19 -24.67 33.72 -1.80
N GLY A 20 -24.88 33.64 -3.11
CA GLY A 20 -24.74 32.39 -3.88
C GLY A 20 -23.34 32.00 -4.26
N MET A 21 -22.34 32.87 -4.14
CA MET A 21 -20.97 32.59 -4.52
C MET A 21 -20.11 31.89 -3.46
N GLY A 22 -20.63 31.77 -2.24
CA GLY A 22 -19.89 31.15 -1.13
C GLY A 22 -20.03 29.65 -0.97
N ASN A 23 -20.97 28.99 -1.65
CA ASN A 23 -21.32 27.60 -1.37
C ASN A 23 -21.19 26.64 -2.56
N VAL A 24 -20.44 27.02 -3.59
CA VAL A 24 -20.23 26.13 -4.77
C VAL A 24 -19.21 25.02 -4.50
N TRP A 25 -18.58 24.99 -3.32
CA TRP A 25 -17.56 24.00 -2.98
C TRP A 25 -18.05 22.85 -2.12
N ALA A 26 -19.26 22.88 -1.61
CA ALA A 26 -19.88 21.70 -1.04
C ALA A 26 -20.68 21.01 -2.14
N SER A 27 -19.99 20.37 -3.06
CA SER A 27 -20.62 19.35 -3.89
C SER A 27 -21.09 18.26 -2.94
N ASN A 28 -22.38 18.29 -2.58
CA ASN A 28 -23.07 17.13 -2.02
C ASN A 28 -23.04 16.03 -3.08
N LYS A 29 -21.89 15.39 -3.22
CA LYS A 29 -21.78 14.16 -3.98
C LYS A 29 -22.54 13.10 -3.19
N THR A 30 -23.83 13.05 -3.41
CA THR A 30 -24.67 11.98 -2.89
C THR A 30 -24.14 10.72 -3.53
N ILE A 31 -23.59 9.82 -2.75
CA ILE A 31 -23.25 8.48 -3.21
C ILE A 31 -24.58 7.83 -3.63
N ARG A 32 -24.85 7.83 -4.93
CA ARG A 32 -26.12 7.36 -5.49
C ARG A 32 -26.06 5.96 -6.06
N ASP A 33 -24.88 5.37 -6.10
CA ASP A 33 -24.73 4.07 -6.77
C ASP A 33 -23.93 3.10 -5.90
N PHE A 34 -24.52 1.93 -5.65
CA PHE A 34 -23.85 0.84 -4.94
C PHE A 34 -22.55 0.40 -5.63
N HIS A 35 -22.41 0.63 -6.93
CA HIS A 35 -21.16 0.42 -7.68
C HIS A 35 -20.00 1.33 -7.22
N GLU A 36 -20.26 2.48 -6.61
CA GLU A 36 -19.18 3.30 -6.04
C GLU A 36 -18.52 2.62 -4.83
N PHE A 37 -19.23 1.76 -4.11
CA PHE A 37 -18.66 0.97 -3.00
C PHE A 37 -17.70 -0.12 -3.48
N GLU A 38 -17.84 -0.62 -4.69
CA GLU A 38 -16.90 -1.58 -5.29
C GLU A 38 -15.54 -0.94 -5.59
N LEU A 39 -15.48 0.38 -5.71
CA LEU A 39 -14.25 1.15 -5.88
C LEU A 39 -13.56 1.47 -4.55
N TRP A 40 -14.18 1.15 -3.41
CA TRP A 40 -13.61 1.45 -2.11
C TRP A 40 -12.48 0.47 -1.79
N HIS A 41 -11.33 1.04 -1.59
CA HIS A 41 -10.14 0.30 -1.20
C HIS A 41 -9.86 0.54 0.28
N LYS A 42 -9.61 -0.53 1.00
CA LYS A 42 -9.20 -0.45 2.40
C LYS A 42 -7.68 -0.38 2.47
N LEU A 43 -7.17 0.70 3.07
CA LEU A 43 -5.75 0.79 3.43
C LEU A 43 -5.48 -0.16 4.60
N LEU A 44 -4.66 -1.18 4.37
CA LEU A 44 -4.33 -2.20 5.36
C LEU A 44 -3.07 -1.85 6.15
N GLN A 45 -2.07 -1.33 5.46
CA GLN A 45 -0.76 -1.02 6.03
C GLN A 45 -0.09 0.08 5.22
N TYR A 46 0.72 0.89 5.87
CA TYR A 46 1.57 1.89 5.21
C TYR A 46 2.80 2.15 6.05
N GLY A 47 3.86 2.66 5.41
CA GLY A 47 5.10 2.99 6.08
C GLY A 47 6.10 3.66 5.15
N LEU A 48 7.14 4.20 5.76
CA LEU A 48 8.31 4.74 5.07
C LEU A 48 9.51 3.85 5.39
N SER A 49 10.43 3.76 4.45
CA SER A 49 11.76 3.20 4.73
C SER A 49 12.49 4.08 5.75
N PRO A 50 13.44 3.54 6.53
CA PRO A 50 14.20 4.32 7.50
C PRO A 50 14.91 5.55 6.93
N SER A 51 15.36 5.51 5.67
CA SER A 51 15.93 6.67 4.98
C SER A 51 14.89 7.71 4.55
N GLY A 52 13.59 7.35 4.54
CA GLY A 52 12.53 8.20 3.99
C GLY A 52 12.47 8.25 2.46
N GLU A 53 13.31 7.50 1.73
CA GLU A 53 13.35 7.53 0.27
C GLU A 53 12.24 6.69 -0.37
N TRP A 54 11.76 5.67 0.33
CA TRP A 54 10.73 4.75 -0.14
C TRP A 54 9.50 4.79 0.74
N ALA A 55 8.35 4.79 0.10
CA ALA A 55 7.06 4.60 0.76
C ALA A 55 6.48 3.24 0.36
N MET A 56 5.80 2.58 1.30
CA MET A 56 4.99 1.42 1.01
C MET A 56 3.57 1.62 1.51
N TRP A 57 2.61 1.06 0.80
CA TRP A 57 1.23 0.95 1.28
C TRP A 57 0.58 -0.28 0.68
N ARG A 58 -0.29 -0.91 1.46
CA ARG A 58 -1.05 -2.08 1.05
C ARG A 58 -2.54 -1.75 1.05
N ILE A 59 -3.17 -1.97 -0.07
CA ILE A 59 -4.58 -1.68 -0.32
C ILE A 59 -5.30 -2.97 -0.62
N GLN A 60 -6.45 -3.19 0.04
CA GLN A 60 -7.35 -4.28 -0.29
C GLN A 60 -8.51 -3.75 -1.13
N ALA A 61 -8.70 -4.34 -2.31
CA ALA A 61 -9.86 -4.09 -3.15
C ALA A 61 -11.12 -4.78 -2.61
N ALA A 62 -12.30 -4.39 -3.11
CA ALA A 62 -13.58 -5.00 -2.74
C ALA A 62 -13.62 -6.52 -2.93
N GLU A 63 -12.90 -7.04 -3.92
CA GLU A 63 -12.76 -8.48 -4.22
C GLU A 63 -11.85 -9.24 -3.23
N LYS A 64 -11.46 -8.62 -2.13
CA LYS A 64 -10.53 -9.14 -1.11
C LYS A 64 -9.11 -9.43 -1.61
N THR A 65 -8.77 -9.06 -2.83
CA THR A 65 -7.39 -9.07 -3.31
C THR A 65 -6.66 -7.87 -2.73
N ASP A 66 -5.49 -8.08 -2.19
CA ASP A 66 -4.66 -6.97 -1.75
C ASP A 66 -3.49 -6.73 -2.70
N THR A 67 -3.01 -5.49 -2.71
CA THR A 67 -1.84 -5.09 -3.48
C THR A 67 -0.94 -4.23 -2.61
N LEU A 68 0.32 -4.64 -2.51
CA LEU A 68 1.41 -3.86 -1.95
C LEU A 68 2.01 -2.99 -3.03
N PHE A 69 2.07 -1.70 -2.76
CA PHE A 69 2.79 -0.71 -3.55
C PHE A 69 4.06 -0.32 -2.79
N VAL A 70 5.17 -0.25 -3.50
CA VAL A 70 6.45 0.22 -2.97
C VAL A 70 6.99 1.24 -3.94
N ARG A 71 7.10 2.50 -3.51
CA ARG A 71 7.42 3.62 -4.40
C ARG A 71 8.58 4.45 -3.87
N ASN A 72 9.54 4.73 -4.75
CA ASN A 72 10.56 5.72 -4.48
C ASN A 72 9.98 7.14 -4.62
N ILE A 73 10.12 7.94 -3.58
CA ILE A 73 9.46 9.25 -3.47
C ILE A 73 10.05 10.25 -4.48
N ALA A 74 11.36 10.22 -4.68
CA ALA A 74 12.05 11.17 -5.55
C ALA A 74 11.90 10.81 -7.04
N SER A 75 12.15 9.55 -7.41
CA SER A 75 12.13 9.12 -8.82
C SER A 75 10.75 8.71 -9.33
N GLY A 76 9.82 8.39 -8.43
CA GLY A 76 8.52 7.82 -8.77
C GLY A 76 8.56 6.36 -9.22
N LYS A 77 9.74 5.69 -9.17
CA LYS A 77 9.85 4.26 -9.47
C LYS A 77 8.95 3.46 -8.55
N GLU A 78 8.15 2.56 -9.10
CA GLU A 78 7.13 1.82 -8.35
C GLU A 78 7.18 0.33 -8.64
N TYR A 79 7.03 -0.47 -7.58
CA TYR A 79 6.84 -1.91 -7.61
C TYR A 79 5.46 -2.26 -7.07
N LYS A 80 4.84 -3.32 -7.61
CA LYS A 80 3.51 -3.80 -7.20
C LYS A 80 3.50 -5.30 -7.01
N TYR A 81 2.99 -5.74 -5.85
CA TYR A 81 2.90 -7.15 -5.50
C TYR A 81 1.50 -7.47 -4.99
N LYS A 82 0.93 -8.57 -5.47
CA LYS A 82 -0.44 -8.99 -5.10
C LYS A 82 -0.41 -9.99 -3.95
N ASN A 83 -1.48 -9.97 -3.13
CA ASN A 83 -1.72 -10.94 -2.06
C ASN A 83 -0.55 -11.07 -1.09
N THR A 84 0.03 -9.94 -0.70
CA THR A 84 1.18 -9.90 0.19
C THR A 84 0.77 -9.77 1.66
N SER A 85 1.66 -10.18 2.56
CA SER A 85 1.50 -9.97 3.99
C SER A 85 2.82 -9.57 4.67
N ALA A 86 2.71 -8.86 5.79
CA ALA A 86 3.83 -8.48 6.65
C ALA A 86 5.03 -7.82 5.93
N PRO A 87 4.83 -6.81 5.06
CA PRO A 87 5.95 -6.14 4.42
C PRO A 87 6.81 -5.38 5.44
N GLU A 88 8.13 -5.52 5.31
CA GLU A 88 9.13 -4.90 6.17
C GLU A 88 10.30 -4.36 5.34
N PHE A 89 10.72 -3.11 5.60
CA PHE A 89 11.95 -2.56 5.06
C PHE A 89 13.17 -2.95 5.92
N SER A 90 14.30 -3.19 5.27
CA SER A 90 15.58 -3.24 5.98
C SER A 90 15.94 -1.87 6.57
N LYS A 91 16.75 -1.84 7.64
CA LYS A 91 17.12 -0.59 8.31
C LYS A 91 18.01 0.30 7.46
N ASP A 92 18.77 -0.28 6.54
CA ASP A 92 19.58 0.44 5.56
C ASP A 92 18.77 0.94 4.35
N SER A 93 17.46 0.59 4.28
CA SER A 93 16.56 0.98 3.20
C SER A 93 16.92 0.44 1.80
N HIS A 94 17.74 -0.60 1.72
CA HIS A 94 18.10 -1.23 0.45
C HIS A 94 17.16 -2.35 0.03
N TRP A 95 16.43 -2.94 1.00
CA TRP A 95 15.63 -4.11 0.79
C TRP A 95 14.22 -3.94 1.33
N ILE A 96 13.28 -4.65 0.70
CA ILE A 96 11.96 -4.94 1.28
C ILE A 96 11.72 -6.44 1.23
N VAL A 97 11.12 -6.98 2.28
CA VAL A 97 10.74 -8.39 2.40
C VAL A 97 9.27 -8.50 2.74
N PHE A 98 8.60 -9.51 2.23
CA PHE A 98 7.19 -9.80 2.52
C PHE A 98 6.87 -11.26 2.24
N SER A 99 5.76 -11.77 2.81
CA SER A 99 5.22 -13.07 2.44
C SER A 99 4.17 -12.92 1.34
N GLU A 100 4.10 -13.93 0.48
CA GLU A 100 3.06 -14.07 -0.55
C GLU A 100 2.62 -15.54 -0.66
N PRO A 101 1.45 -15.87 -1.22
CA PRO A 101 1.07 -17.24 -1.49
C PRO A 101 2.11 -17.93 -2.36
N ALA A 102 2.44 -19.16 -2.03
CA ALA A 102 3.29 -19.98 -2.87
C ALA A 102 2.59 -20.22 -4.21
N GLY A 103 3.32 -20.03 -5.32
CA GLY A 103 2.76 -20.20 -6.66
C GLY A 103 2.26 -21.62 -6.92
N GLU A 104 1.54 -21.81 -8.02
CA GLU A 104 0.93 -23.10 -8.42
C GLU A 104 1.94 -24.26 -8.52
N ASN A 105 3.23 -23.96 -8.72
CA ASN A 105 4.32 -24.94 -8.77
C ASN A 105 4.99 -25.20 -7.42
N ALA A 106 4.39 -24.76 -6.31
CA ALA A 106 4.93 -25.05 -4.99
C ALA A 106 4.77 -26.53 -4.63
N ALA A 107 5.75 -27.08 -3.90
CA ALA A 107 5.64 -28.43 -3.41
C ALA A 107 4.42 -28.58 -2.50
N ALA A 108 3.83 -29.79 -2.47
CA ALA A 108 2.66 -30.08 -1.67
C ALA A 108 2.89 -29.71 -0.20
N GLY A 109 1.97 -28.94 0.37
CA GLY A 109 2.03 -28.47 1.75
C GLY A 109 2.69 -27.11 1.96
N ILE A 110 3.28 -26.50 0.94
CA ILE A 110 3.82 -25.14 1.03
C ILE A 110 2.73 -24.14 0.62
N ALA A 111 2.15 -23.47 1.61
CA ALA A 111 1.10 -22.47 1.38
C ALA A 111 1.66 -21.07 1.07
N TYR A 112 2.84 -20.74 1.61
CA TYR A 112 3.44 -19.41 1.51
C TYR A 112 4.92 -19.48 1.15
N GLN A 113 5.41 -18.38 0.62
CA GLN A 113 6.82 -18.13 0.37
C GLN A 113 7.17 -16.71 0.82
N VAL A 114 8.45 -16.49 1.13
CA VAL A 114 8.99 -15.18 1.45
C VAL A 114 9.71 -14.63 0.23
N LYS A 115 9.40 -13.39 -0.13
CA LYS A 115 10.06 -12.68 -1.21
C LYS A 115 10.85 -11.51 -0.65
N LEU A 116 12.13 -11.44 -1.04
CA LEU A 116 13.05 -10.35 -0.76
C LEU A 116 13.30 -9.58 -2.06
N VAL A 117 13.20 -8.27 -2.02
CA VAL A 117 13.37 -7.40 -3.20
C VAL A 117 14.44 -6.36 -2.93
N CYS A 118 15.41 -6.26 -3.82
CA CYS A 118 16.37 -5.16 -3.85
C CYS A 118 15.72 -3.90 -4.42
N LEU A 119 15.61 -2.84 -3.63
CA LEU A 119 14.90 -1.61 -4.02
C LEU A 119 15.60 -0.85 -5.15
N ALA A 120 16.93 -0.95 -5.24
CA ALA A 120 17.70 -0.24 -6.25
C ALA A 120 17.42 -0.74 -7.66
N ASN A 121 17.44 -2.05 -7.88
CA ASN A 121 17.34 -2.67 -9.21
C ASN A 121 16.07 -3.50 -9.43
N GLY A 122 15.36 -3.90 -8.36
CA GLY A 122 14.18 -4.74 -8.41
C GLY A 122 14.48 -6.24 -8.52
N GLU A 123 15.71 -6.66 -8.26
CA GLU A 123 16.02 -8.09 -8.16
C GLU A 123 15.25 -8.75 -7.05
N GLU A 124 14.68 -9.93 -7.33
CA GLU A 124 13.85 -10.69 -6.41
C GLU A 124 14.53 -11.99 -6.03
N GLN A 125 14.53 -12.31 -4.74
CA GLN A 125 14.91 -13.60 -4.19
C GLN A 125 13.71 -14.24 -3.50
N ILE A 126 13.43 -15.52 -3.81
CA ILE A 126 12.27 -16.25 -3.28
C ILE A 126 12.75 -17.38 -2.38
N PHE A 127 12.20 -17.44 -1.16
CA PHE A 127 12.45 -18.48 -0.16
C PHE A 127 11.14 -19.25 0.08
N ARG A 128 11.10 -20.49 -0.38
CA ARG A 128 9.93 -21.37 -0.26
C ARG A 128 9.94 -22.10 1.07
N GLY A 129 8.74 -22.35 1.63
CA GLY A 129 8.60 -23.07 2.89
C GLY A 129 8.98 -22.25 4.13
N MET A 130 9.19 -20.94 3.97
CA MET A 130 9.45 -20.02 5.09
C MET A 130 8.15 -19.39 5.57
N GLU A 131 7.93 -19.39 6.88
CA GLU A 131 6.72 -18.89 7.53
C GLU A 131 6.89 -17.48 8.09
N SER A 132 8.09 -17.15 8.50
CA SER A 132 8.41 -15.83 9.06
C SER A 132 9.83 -15.40 8.71
N PHE A 133 10.04 -14.11 8.80
CA PHE A 133 11.32 -13.48 8.50
C PHE A 133 11.55 -12.28 9.43
N THR A 134 12.80 -11.87 9.54
CA THR A 134 13.19 -10.60 10.17
C THR A 134 14.58 -10.20 9.70
N PHE A 135 14.81 -8.91 9.53
CA PHE A 135 16.16 -8.39 9.30
C PHE A 135 16.97 -8.32 10.60
N THR A 136 18.26 -8.53 10.50
CA THR A 136 19.17 -8.15 11.59
C THR A 136 19.25 -6.63 11.73
N ASN A 137 19.58 -6.16 12.90
CA ASN A 137 19.63 -4.72 13.20
C ASN A 137 20.65 -3.94 12.34
N ASP A 138 21.67 -4.60 11.88
CA ASP A 138 22.72 -4.05 10.99
C ASP A 138 22.40 -4.22 9.50
N SER A 139 21.24 -4.79 9.17
CA SER A 139 20.81 -5.08 7.79
C SER A 139 21.76 -5.96 6.98
N LYS A 140 22.62 -6.75 7.63
CA LYS A 140 23.54 -7.66 6.94
C LYS A 140 22.90 -9.00 6.61
N TYR A 141 21.95 -9.42 7.41
CA TYR A 141 21.31 -10.71 7.24
C TYR A 141 19.79 -10.62 7.29
N LEU A 142 19.16 -11.51 6.52
CA LEU A 142 17.76 -11.86 6.66
C LEU A 142 17.66 -13.21 7.37
N ILE A 143 17.00 -13.25 8.51
CA ILE A 143 16.70 -14.48 9.25
C ILE A 143 15.35 -14.99 8.75
N LEU A 144 15.33 -16.24 8.32
CA LEU A 144 14.16 -16.92 7.81
C LEU A 144 13.85 -18.11 8.69
N LYS A 145 12.59 -18.25 9.11
CA LYS A 145 12.11 -19.40 9.86
C LYS A 145 11.08 -20.16 9.03
N GLY A 146 11.25 -21.44 8.93
CA GLY A 146 10.32 -22.35 8.25
C GLY A 146 10.17 -23.67 8.95
N ILE A 147 9.42 -24.58 8.32
CA ILE A 147 9.27 -25.95 8.74
C ILE A 147 9.75 -26.83 7.60
N ASN A 148 10.70 -27.72 7.88
CA ASN A 148 11.19 -28.66 6.87
C ASN A 148 10.17 -29.81 6.63
N ALA A 149 10.43 -30.61 5.61
CA ALA A 149 9.57 -31.74 5.23
C ALA A 149 9.35 -32.78 6.35
N GLY A 150 10.21 -32.82 7.36
CA GLY A 150 10.10 -33.68 8.55
C GLY A 150 9.33 -33.03 9.70
N GLY A 151 8.80 -31.82 9.54
CA GLY A 151 8.05 -31.11 10.60
C GLY A 151 8.95 -30.41 11.62
N ALA A 152 10.26 -30.41 11.45
CA ALA A 152 11.18 -29.69 12.34
C ALA A 152 11.33 -28.23 11.94
N VAL A 153 11.47 -27.36 12.94
CA VAL A 153 11.74 -25.92 12.71
C VAL A 153 13.11 -25.75 12.11
N GLU A 154 13.18 -25.02 11.03
CA GLU A 154 14.39 -24.65 10.32
C GLU A 154 14.63 -23.15 10.42
N LEU A 155 15.86 -22.75 10.71
CA LEU A 155 16.32 -21.37 10.70
C LEU A 155 17.39 -21.21 9.63
N ASN A 156 17.12 -20.31 8.67
CA ASN A 156 18.04 -19.97 7.61
C ASN A 156 18.53 -18.53 7.77
N LEU A 157 19.81 -18.32 7.59
CA LEU A 157 20.44 -17.00 7.59
C LEU A 157 20.89 -16.68 6.17
N TYR A 158 20.29 -15.66 5.57
CA TYR A 158 20.64 -15.20 4.24
C TYR A 158 21.50 -13.93 4.34
N ASP A 159 22.70 -13.99 3.75
CA ASP A 159 23.65 -12.88 3.73
C ASP A 159 23.28 -11.91 2.61
N LEU A 160 22.96 -10.66 2.97
CA LEU A 160 22.50 -9.63 2.03
C LEU A 160 23.66 -8.94 1.28
N GLU A 161 24.90 -9.10 1.76
CA GLU A 161 26.10 -8.55 1.12
C GLU A 161 26.72 -9.51 0.09
N LYS A 162 26.49 -10.82 0.25
CA LYS A 162 26.97 -11.84 -0.68
C LYS A 162 25.89 -12.17 -1.69
N LYS A 163 26.02 -11.55 -2.85
CA LYS A 163 25.26 -11.91 -4.05
C LYS A 163 25.98 -12.97 -4.86
#